data_8d9bb42cfb97dafe0edc9914bb216d25
#
_entry.id   8d9bb42cfb97dafe0edc9914bb216d25
#
_cell.length_a   1.000
_cell.length_b   1.000
_cell.length_c   1.000
_cell.angle_alpha   90.00
_cell.angle_beta   90.00
_cell.angle_gamma   90.00
#
_symmetry.space_group_name_H-M   'P 1'
#
loop_
_entity.id
_entity.type
_entity.pdbx_description
1 polymer ?
#
loop_
_entity_poly.entity_id
_entity_poly.type
_entity_poly.pdbx_seq_one_letter_code
_entity_poly.pdbx_strand_id
1 'polypeptide(L)'
;EVEGLSMLEPYGAGNPKPVFSLSGVTVTCMSDVGGGRHLKMRASRDGRTVDMIFFSMTRAKSGLNVGDRADVAFYPQINDYRGSRTVQLHLVDLRPSYTAQQVSEQALYRKFARGEAISPYEARQMIPQREEFAAVWRYLASHSGDVTEIPVSLARKIAKENDLWESTLRTMVCLEVLESFGLMTIQKGEGGTLHIRLRKRREGGKLAFYQSPIIQRLQTIAWGEGG
;
A
#
# COMPACT_ATOMS: atom_id res chain seq x y z
N GLU A 1 32.71 -2.83 -5.63
CA GLU A 1 32.22 -2.47 -4.26
C GLU A 1 31.67 -3.69 -3.50
N VAL A 2 30.80 -4.53 -4.11
CA VAL A 2 30.29 -5.75 -3.44
C VAL A 2 31.41 -6.75 -3.18
N GLU A 3 32.38 -6.88 -4.07
CA GLU A 3 33.57 -7.71 -3.89
C GLU A 3 34.42 -7.28 -2.66
N GLY A 4 34.47 -5.99 -2.36
CA GLY A 4 35.17 -5.48 -1.18
C GLY A 4 34.56 -5.95 0.14
N LEU A 5 33.33 -6.41 0.17
CA LEU A 5 32.70 -6.95 1.37
C LEU A 5 33.27 -8.29 1.78
N SER A 6 33.94 -9.02 0.87
CA SER A 6 34.62 -10.26 1.20
C SER A 6 35.80 -10.05 2.15
N MET A 7 36.36 -8.84 2.24
CA MET A 7 37.40 -8.49 3.22
C MET A 7 36.89 -8.52 4.67
N LEU A 8 35.55 -8.50 4.87
CA LEU A 8 34.92 -8.60 6.19
C LEU A 8 34.67 -10.06 6.62
N GLU A 9 34.95 -11.03 5.77
CA GLU A 9 34.80 -12.45 6.07
C GLU A 9 35.96 -12.97 6.95
N PRO A 10 35.77 -14.04 7.75
CA PRO A 10 34.57 -14.88 7.84
C PRO A 10 33.47 -14.26 8.74
N TYR A 11 32.21 -14.38 8.31
CA TYR A 11 31.07 -14.01 9.13
C TYR A 11 30.72 -15.10 10.15
N GLY A 12 30.27 -14.71 11.35
CA GLY A 12 29.88 -15.63 12.42
C GLY A 12 29.33 -14.91 13.64
N ALA A 13 29.28 -15.59 14.79
CA ALA A 13 28.63 -15.06 16.00
C ALA A 13 29.26 -13.72 16.50
N GLY A 14 30.59 -13.54 16.33
CA GLY A 14 31.29 -12.30 16.70
C GLY A 14 31.43 -11.29 15.55
N ASN A 15 31.07 -11.65 14.34
CA ASN A 15 31.17 -10.81 13.13
C ASN A 15 29.97 -11.06 12.21
N PRO A 16 28.78 -10.48 12.50
CA PRO A 16 27.60 -10.71 11.70
C PRO A 16 27.73 -10.11 10.29
N LYS A 17 27.13 -10.78 9.31
CA LYS A 17 27.09 -10.27 7.94
C LYS A 17 26.39 -8.89 7.92
N PRO A 18 27.02 -7.87 7.29
CA PRO A 18 26.44 -6.53 7.25
C PRO A 18 25.12 -6.51 6.48
N VAL A 19 24.09 -5.90 7.07
CA VAL A 19 22.79 -5.67 6.44
C VAL A 19 22.73 -4.21 6.03
N PHE A 20 22.36 -3.98 4.78
CA PHE A 20 22.15 -2.66 4.18
C PHE A 20 20.67 -2.36 4.04
N SER A 21 20.33 -1.09 3.88
CA SER A 21 18.94 -0.67 3.60
C SER A 21 18.85 0.28 2.42
N LEU A 22 17.75 0.17 1.68
CA LEU A 22 17.32 1.13 0.67
C LEU A 22 15.87 1.50 0.92
N SER A 23 15.59 2.80 1.00
CA SER A 23 14.24 3.31 1.20
C SER A 23 13.65 3.84 -0.11
N GLY A 24 12.34 3.62 -0.27
CA GLY A 24 11.58 4.21 -1.37
C GLY A 24 11.92 3.66 -2.75
N VAL A 25 12.37 2.42 -2.86
CA VAL A 25 12.55 1.75 -4.16
C VAL A 25 11.18 1.49 -4.80
N THR A 26 11.05 1.68 -6.11
CA THR A 26 9.82 1.38 -6.84
C THR A 26 9.87 -0.04 -7.39
N VAL A 27 8.90 -0.85 -7.04
CA VAL A 27 8.77 -2.24 -7.53
C VAL A 27 8.39 -2.22 -9.01
N THR A 28 9.21 -2.82 -9.87
CA THR A 28 8.98 -2.87 -11.32
C THR A 28 8.57 -4.23 -11.84
N CYS A 29 8.91 -5.30 -11.10
CA CYS A 29 8.52 -6.67 -11.42
C CYS A 29 8.47 -7.50 -10.13
N MET A 30 7.52 -8.43 -10.07
CA MET A 30 7.40 -9.42 -8.98
C MET A 30 6.94 -10.76 -9.52
N SER A 31 7.56 -11.84 -9.04
CA SER A 31 7.15 -13.23 -9.35
C SER A 31 7.49 -14.16 -8.19
N ASP A 32 6.63 -15.13 -7.96
CA ASP A 32 6.94 -16.23 -7.05
C ASP A 32 7.80 -17.26 -7.80
N VAL A 33 8.88 -17.72 -7.17
CA VAL A 33 9.87 -18.66 -7.73
C VAL A 33 10.10 -19.82 -6.77
N GLY A 34 10.85 -20.84 -7.21
CA GLY A 34 11.16 -21.99 -6.36
C GLY A 34 9.90 -22.78 -5.94
N GLY A 35 8.96 -22.99 -6.88
CA GLY A 35 7.68 -23.63 -6.58
C GLY A 35 6.75 -22.78 -5.70
N GLY A 36 6.80 -21.46 -5.86
CA GLY A 36 5.94 -20.52 -5.13
C GLY A 36 6.41 -20.24 -3.69
N ARG A 37 7.65 -20.59 -3.33
CA ARG A 37 8.15 -20.46 -1.95
C ARG A 37 8.98 -19.20 -1.71
N HIS A 38 9.43 -18.54 -2.75
CA HIS A 38 10.33 -17.39 -2.67
C HIS A 38 9.83 -16.27 -3.58
N LEU A 39 10.02 -15.03 -3.17
CA LEU A 39 9.68 -13.85 -3.96
C LEU A 39 10.91 -13.37 -4.72
N LYS A 40 10.86 -13.37 -6.05
CA LYS A 40 11.80 -12.64 -6.91
C LYS A 40 11.19 -11.31 -7.27
N MET A 41 11.96 -10.24 -7.07
CA MET A 41 11.51 -8.87 -7.33
C MET A 41 12.58 -8.10 -8.09
N ARG A 42 12.16 -7.18 -8.94
CA ARG A 42 13.02 -6.13 -9.51
C ARG A 42 12.49 -4.80 -9.03
N ALA A 43 13.38 -3.93 -8.59
CA ALA A 43 13.01 -2.59 -8.20
C ALA A 43 13.94 -1.54 -8.82
N SER A 44 13.45 -0.31 -8.94
CA SER A 44 14.20 0.82 -9.46
C SER A 44 14.28 1.96 -8.45
N ARG A 45 15.41 2.67 -8.44
CA ARG A 45 15.60 3.92 -7.74
C ARG A 45 16.60 4.79 -8.50
N ASP A 46 16.27 6.06 -8.67
CA ASP A 46 17.16 7.05 -9.35
C ASP A 46 17.66 6.57 -10.73
N GLY A 47 16.74 5.94 -11.51
CA GLY A 47 17.04 5.43 -12.85
C GLY A 47 17.83 4.11 -12.88
N ARG A 48 18.23 3.57 -11.74
CA ARG A 48 18.94 2.29 -11.62
C ARG A 48 17.97 1.18 -11.22
N THR A 49 18.16 -0.01 -11.77
CA THR A 49 17.38 -1.21 -11.42
C THR A 49 18.25 -2.26 -10.78
N VAL A 50 17.68 -3.03 -9.86
CA VAL A 50 18.37 -4.13 -9.19
C VAL A 50 17.42 -5.32 -9.00
N ASP A 51 17.96 -6.52 -9.17
CA ASP A 51 17.26 -7.78 -8.91
C ASP A 51 17.38 -8.14 -7.42
N MET A 52 16.28 -8.59 -6.84
CA MET A 52 16.15 -8.93 -5.44
C MET A 52 15.51 -10.30 -5.29
N ILE A 53 15.86 -11.03 -4.25
CA ILE A 53 15.21 -12.28 -3.86
C ILE A 53 14.93 -12.28 -2.35
N PHE A 54 13.73 -12.70 -1.98
CA PHE A 54 13.33 -12.88 -0.59
C PHE A 54 12.91 -14.34 -0.38
N PHE A 55 13.75 -15.09 0.32
CA PHE A 55 13.49 -16.49 0.63
C PHE A 55 12.35 -16.62 1.63
N SER A 56 11.52 -17.66 1.48
CA SER A 56 10.36 -17.95 2.33
C SER A 56 9.30 -16.85 2.39
N MET A 57 9.32 -15.93 1.42
CA MET A 57 8.32 -14.90 1.20
C MET A 57 7.60 -15.16 -0.12
N THR A 58 6.33 -14.78 -0.20
CA THR A 58 5.54 -14.81 -1.44
C THR A 58 5.01 -13.44 -1.78
N ARG A 59 4.60 -13.23 -3.02
CA ARG A 59 3.95 -12.00 -3.44
C ARG A 59 2.73 -11.67 -2.57
N ALA A 60 1.88 -12.66 -2.29
CA ALA A 60 0.69 -12.48 -1.47
C ALA A 60 1.03 -12.02 -0.03
N LYS A 61 2.06 -12.62 0.58
CA LYS A 61 2.51 -12.25 1.93
C LYS A 61 3.18 -10.88 2.00
N SER A 62 3.83 -10.45 0.92
CA SER A 62 4.50 -9.14 0.90
C SER A 62 3.53 -7.96 0.95
N GLY A 63 2.27 -8.16 0.54
CA GLY A 63 1.27 -7.10 0.42
C GLY A 63 1.59 -6.04 -0.63
N LEU A 64 2.65 -6.22 -1.42
CA LEU A 64 3.11 -5.27 -2.43
C LEU A 64 2.69 -5.70 -3.84
N ASN A 65 2.54 -4.71 -4.71
CA ASN A 65 2.28 -4.88 -6.12
C ASN A 65 3.31 -4.10 -6.97
N VAL A 66 3.36 -4.41 -8.26
CA VAL A 66 4.14 -3.62 -9.22
C VAL A 66 3.65 -2.17 -9.20
N GLY A 67 4.59 -1.23 -9.15
CA GLY A 67 4.36 0.21 -9.01
C GLY A 67 4.38 0.71 -7.56
N ASP A 68 4.38 -0.16 -6.57
CA ASP A 68 4.46 0.26 -5.17
C ASP A 68 5.88 0.70 -4.80
N ARG A 69 5.96 1.55 -3.77
CA ARG A 69 7.22 1.93 -3.16
C ARG A 69 7.46 1.07 -1.92
N ALA A 70 8.70 0.62 -1.76
CA ALA A 70 9.11 -0.22 -0.65
C ALA A 70 10.42 0.25 -0.02
N ASP A 71 10.56 -0.01 1.29
CA ASP A 71 11.81 0.00 2.01
C ASP A 71 12.29 -1.44 2.13
N VAL A 72 13.56 -1.68 1.86
CA VAL A 72 14.16 -3.01 1.89
C VAL A 72 15.40 -3.04 2.75
N ALA A 73 15.57 -4.12 3.52
CA ALA A 73 16.82 -4.47 4.17
C ALA A 73 17.39 -5.73 3.50
N PHE A 74 18.69 -5.74 3.23
CA PHE A 74 19.31 -6.78 2.42
C PHE A 74 20.79 -6.92 2.68
N TYR A 75 21.36 -8.01 2.20
CA TYR A 75 22.79 -8.11 1.91
C TYR A 75 23.01 -8.37 0.42
N PRO A 76 23.99 -7.68 -0.22
CA PRO A 76 24.27 -7.90 -1.63
C PRO A 76 25.03 -9.21 -1.81
N GLN A 77 24.76 -9.91 -2.90
CA GLN A 77 25.47 -11.11 -3.30
C GLN A 77 25.79 -11.05 -4.80
N ILE A 78 26.96 -11.53 -5.16
CA ILE A 78 27.33 -11.72 -6.56
C ILE A 78 26.73 -13.05 -7.00
N ASN A 79 25.86 -13.00 -8.00
CA ASN A 79 25.32 -14.18 -8.66
C ASN A 79 26.13 -14.42 -9.94
N ASP A 80 26.85 -15.54 -9.97
CA ASP A 80 27.59 -15.99 -11.16
C ASP A 80 26.81 -17.11 -11.82
N TYR A 81 26.09 -16.77 -12.89
CA TYR A 81 25.28 -17.71 -13.64
C TYR A 81 25.63 -17.67 -15.12
N ARG A 82 26.09 -18.81 -15.66
CA ARG A 82 26.48 -18.96 -17.08
C ARG A 82 27.50 -17.92 -17.56
N GLY A 83 28.47 -17.58 -16.70
CA GLY A 83 29.53 -16.60 -17.01
C GLY A 83 29.09 -15.14 -16.95
N SER A 84 27.84 -14.86 -16.54
CA SER A 84 27.36 -13.51 -16.28
C SER A 84 27.35 -13.24 -14.77
N ARG A 85 28.19 -12.29 -14.35
CA ARG A 85 28.26 -11.85 -12.94
C ARG A 85 27.33 -10.66 -12.72
N THR A 86 26.31 -10.86 -11.91
CA THR A 86 25.32 -9.83 -11.58
C THR A 86 25.21 -9.68 -10.05
N VAL A 87 24.94 -8.46 -9.60
CA VAL A 87 24.61 -8.22 -8.19
C VAL A 87 23.13 -8.49 -7.98
N GLN A 88 22.83 -9.37 -7.02
CA GLN A 88 21.48 -9.64 -6.55
C GLN A 88 21.39 -9.27 -5.06
N LEU A 89 20.30 -8.62 -4.65
CA LEU A 89 20.06 -8.30 -3.26
C LEU A 89 19.25 -9.42 -2.60
N HIS A 90 19.82 -10.04 -1.58
CA HIS A 90 19.12 -11.01 -0.74
C HIS A 90 18.41 -10.27 0.37
N LEU A 91 17.07 -10.18 0.29
CA LEU A 91 16.26 -9.44 1.25
C LEU A 91 16.18 -10.20 2.58
N VAL A 92 16.27 -9.45 3.66
CA VAL A 92 16.02 -9.90 5.03
C VAL A 92 14.78 -9.26 5.62
N ASP A 93 14.37 -8.08 5.08
CA ASP A 93 13.11 -7.43 5.42
C ASP A 93 12.60 -6.61 4.23
N LEU A 94 11.28 -6.45 4.17
CA LEU A 94 10.56 -5.76 3.10
C LEU A 94 9.28 -5.15 3.67
N ARG A 95 9.09 -3.85 3.49
CA ARG A 95 7.87 -3.16 3.91
C ARG A 95 7.47 -2.09 2.91
N PRO A 96 6.16 -1.72 2.85
CA PRO A 96 5.74 -0.55 2.10
C PRO A 96 6.45 0.71 2.58
N SER A 97 6.88 1.54 1.64
CA SER A 97 7.48 2.85 1.95
C SER A 97 6.40 3.92 1.94
N TYR A 98 6.29 4.68 3.01
CA TYR A 98 5.29 5.74 3.17
C TYR A 98 5.95 7.13 3.22
N THR A 99 5.30 8.12 2.60
CA THR A 99 5.64 9.52 2.80
C THR A 99 5.17 10.00 4.18
N ALA A 100 5.74 11.10 4.67
CA ALA A 100 5.30 11.70 5.94
C ALA A 100 3.79 12.04 5.92
N GLN A 101 3.26 12.51 4.79
CA GLN A 101 1.83 12.76 4.60
C GLN A 101 1.02 11.47 4.75
N GLN A 102 1.39 10.39 4.06
CA GLN A 102 0.69 9.11 4.12
C GLN A 102 0.71 8.51 5.54
N VAL A 103 1.82 8.65 6.27
CA VAL A 103 1.92 8.24 7.68
C VAL A 103 0.93 9.04 8.54
N SER A 104 0.89 10.38 8.36
CA SER A 104 -0.03 11.27 9.06
C SER A 104 -1.49 10.93 8.76
N GLU A 105 -1.84 10.74 7.50
CA GLU A 105 -3.19 10.35 7.06
C GLU A 105 -3.64 9.02 7.66
N GLN A 106 -2.76 8.02 7.69
CA GLN A 106 -3.07 6.73 8.32
C GLN A 106 -3.25 6.85 9.84
N ALA A 107 -2.43 7.68 10.50
CA ALA A 107 -2.56 7.92 11.94
C ALA A 107 -3.90 8.59 12.27
N LEU A 108 -4.29 9.61 11.50
CA LEU A 108 -5.55 10.31 11.64
C LEU A 108 -6.75 9.37 11.39
N TYR A 109 -6.71 8.56 10.33
CA TYR A 109 -7.74 7.58 10.06
C TYR A 109 -7.92 6.58 11.21
N ARG A 110 -6.81 6.04 11.76
CA ARG A 110 -6.86 5.11 12.91
C ARG A 110 -7.44 5.77 14.16
N LYS A 111 -7.08 7.02 14.44
CA LYS A 111 -7.61 7.82 15.54
C LYS A 111 -9.13 7.96 15.43
N PHE A 112 -9.64 8.34 14.28
CA PHE A 112 -11.06 8.44 13.99
C PHE A 112 -11.79 7.09 14.11
N ALA A 113 -11.25 6.03 13.51
CA ALA A 113 -11.83 4.68 13.54
C ALA A 113 -11.95 4.09 14.95
N ARG A 114 -11.04 4.49 15.87
CA ARG A 114 -11.10 4.10 17.29
C ARG A 114 -12.07 4.96 18.12
N GLY A 115 -12.69 5.96 17.52
CA GLY A 115 -13.56 6.88 18.25
C GLY A 115 -12.83 7.93 19.07
N GLU A 116 -11.52 8.08 18.90
CA GLU A 116 -10.72 9.09 19.57
C GLU A 116 -11.09 10.50 19.06
N ALA A 117 -10.90 11.52 19.91
CA ALA A 117 -11.22 12.89 19.54
C ALA A 117 -10.30 13.39 18.41
N ILE A 118 -10.88 14.00 17.39
CA ILE A 118 -10.19 14.71 16.33
C ILE A 118 -10.63 16.18 16.29
N SER A 119 -9.76 17.04 15.80
CA SER A 119 -10.06 18.46 15.68
C SER A 119 -11.00 18.75 14.49
N PRO A 120 -11.69 19.92 14.49
CA PRO A 120 -12.50 20.35 13.34
C PRO A 120 -11.70 20.42 12.03
N TYR A 121 -10.43 20.81 12.10
CA TYR A 121 -9.54 20.84 10.93
C TYR A 121 -9.27 19.44 10.39
N GLU A 122 -8.93 18.49 11.27
CA GLU A 122 -8.72 17.07 10.90
C GLU A 122 -9.98 16.46 10.28
N ALA A 123 -11.15 16.73 10.86
CA ALA A 123 -12.43 16.23 10.32
C ALA A 123 -12.70 16.74 8.90
N ARG A 124 -12.46 18.03 8.63
CA ARG A 124 -12.59 18.59 7.28
C ARG A 124 -11.68 17.90 6.25
N GLN A 125 -10.48 17.54 6.65
CA GLN A 125 -9.56 16.81 5.74
C GLN A 125 -10.04 15.39 5.39
N MET A 126 -10.86 14.80 6.24
CA MET A 126 -11.39 13.45 6.07
C MET A 126 -12.62 13.37 5.17
N ILE A 127 -13.36 14.47 4.99
CA ILE A 127 -14.61 14.46 4.23
C ILE A 127 -14.30 14.37 2.73
N PRO A 128 -14.69 13.28 2.04
CA PRO A 128 -14.44 13.14 0.62
C PRO A 128 -15.36 14.03 -0.21
N GLN A 129 -14.89 14.42 -1.38
CA GLN A 129 -15.69 15.07 -2.42
C GLN A 129 -16.50 14.03 -3.20
N ARG A 130 -17.53 14.47 -3.91
CA ARG A 130 -18.39 13.58 -4.70
C ARG A 130 -17.62 12.84 -5.79
N GLU A 131 -16.65 13.52 -6.38
CA GLU A 131 -15.78 13.00 -7.43
C GLU A 131 -14.92 11.85 -6.93
N GLU A 132 -14.50 11.86 -5.65
CA GLU A 132 -13.69 10.82 -5.04
C GLU A 132 -14.48 9.53 -4.84
N PHE A 133 -15.75 9.61 -4.42
CA PHE A 133 -16.64 8.45 -4.39
C PHE A 133 -16.82 7.82 -5.78
N ALA A 134 -17.03 8.66 -6.80
CA ALA A 134 -17.18 8.21 -8.17
C ALA A 134 -15.88 7.57 -8.70
N ALA A 135 -14.72 8.12 -8.34
CA ALA A 135 -13.41 7.59 -8.73
C ALA A 135 -13.14 6.23 -8.09
N VAL A 136 -13.39 6.09 -6.79
CA VAL A 136 -13.26 4.80 -6.09
C VAL A 136 -14.14 3.75 -6.75
N TRP A 137 -15.40 4.08 -7.01
CA TRP A 137 -16.34 3.16 -7.65
C TRP A 137 -15.90 2.74 -9.06
N ARG A 138 -15.51 3.71 -9.91
CA ARG A 138 -15.04 3.44 -11.28
C ARG A 138 -13.81 2.54 -11.28
N TYR A 139 -12.84 2.85 -10.43
CA TYR A 139 -11.63 2.04 -10.30
C TYR A 139 -11.95 0.59 -9.95
N LEU A 140 -12.76 0.36 -8.92
CA LEU A 140 -13.13 -0.98 -8.51
C LEU A 140 -13.93 -1.72 -9.58
N ALA A 141 -14.84 -1.04 -10.26
CA ALA A 141 -15.65 -1.64 -11.34
C ALA A 141 -14.80 -2.02 -12.57
N SER A 142 -13.81 -1.19 -12.95
CA SER A 142 -12.90 -1.48 -14.07
C SER A 142 -11.93 -2.63 -13.78
N HIS A 143 -11.67 -2.92 -12.50
CA HIS A 143 -10.82 -4.03 -12.05
C HIS A 143 -11.63 -5.26 -11.61
N SER A 144 -12.67 -5.61 -12.36
CA SER A 144 -13.52 -6.80 -12.15
C SER A 144 -14.28 -6.84 -10.82
N GLY A 145 -14.29 -5.74 -10.07
CA GLY A 145 -14.97 -5.64 -8.78
C GLY A 145 -14.38 -6.50 -7.65
N ASP A 146 -13.18 -7.04 -7.84
CA ASP A 146 -12.43 -7.82 -6.83
C ASP A 146 -10.97 -7.35 -6.82
N VAL A 147 -10.60 -6.57 -5.81
CA VAL A 147 -9.30 -5.90 -5.73
C VAL A 147 -8.62 -6.22 -4.40
N THR A 148 -7.33 -6.55 -4.46
CA THR A 148 -6.49 -6.76 -3.28
C THR A 148 -5.31 -5.80 -3.31
N GLU A 149 -5.32 -4.81 -2.42
CA GLU A 149 -4.33 -3.74 -2.38
C GLU A 149 -4.08 -3.25 -0.96
N ILE A 150 -2.89 -2.71 -0.71
CA ILE A 150 -2.67 -1.89 0.48
C ILE A 150 -3.32 -0.51 0.29
N PRO A 151 -3.84 0.13 1.36
CA PRO A 151 -4.58 1.40 1.25
C PRO A 151 -3.87 2.50 0.46
N VAL A 152 -2.58 2.68 0.70
CA VAL A 152 -1.76 3.70 0.01
C VAL A 152 -1.62 3.42 -1.48
N SER A 153 -1.40 2.15 -1.85
CA SER A 153 -1.32 1.75 -3.26
C SER A 153 -2.65 1.97 -3.97
N LEU A 154 -3.74 1.59 -3.33
CA LEU A 154 -5.09 1.79 -3.84
C LEU A 154 -5.39 3.28 -4.07
N ALA A 155 -5.13 4.14 -3.09
CA ALA A 155 -5.33 5.58 -3.20
C ALA A 155 -4.54 6.19 -4.35
N ARG A 156 -3.27 5.80 -4.50
CA ARG A 156 -2.40 6.27 -5.59
C ARG A 156 -2.92 5.86 -6.96
N LYS A 157 -3.35 4.61 -7.13
CA LYS A 157 -3.89 4.10 -8.40
C LYS A 157 -5.19 4.79 -8.78
N ILE A 158 -6.12 4.94 -7.81
CA ILE A 158 -7.37 5.67 -8.02
C ILE A 158 -7.09 7.11 -8.44
N ALA A 159 -6.22 7.82 -7.73
CA ALA A 159 -5.87 9.20 -8.02
C ALA A 159 -5.27 9.34 -9.43
N LYS A 160 -4.33 8.47 -9.79
CA LYS A 160 -3.67 8.47 -11.10
C LYS A 160 -4.64 8.22 -12.26
N GLU A 161 -5.57 7.28 -12.12
CA GLU A 161 -6.54 6.93 -13.18
C GLU A 161 -7.65 7.97 -13.35
N ASN A 162 -7.88 8.81 -12.34
CA ASN A 162 -8.98 9.78 -12.35
C ASN A 162 -8.51 11.24 -12.30
N ASP A 163 -7.20 11.49 -12.40
CA ASP A 163 -6.59 12.83 -12.30
C ASP A 163 -7.01 13.58 -11.03
N LEU A 164 -6.95 12.86 -9.91
CA LEU A 164 -7.28 13.38 -8.59
C LEU A 164 -6.04 13.52 -7.71
N TRP A 165 -6.16 14.34 -6.67
CA TRP A 165 -5.15 14.41 -5.63
C TRP A 165 -5.15 13.13 -4.79
N GLU A 166 -3.96 12.52 -4.61
CA GLU A 166 -3.80 11.31 -3.80
C GLU A 166 -4.12 11.59 -2.33
N SER A 167 -5.08 10.86 -1.76
CA SER A 167 -5.33 10.84 -0.32
C SER A 167 -5.77 9.45 0.13
N THR A 168 -4.90 8.80 0.90
CA THR A 168 -5.22 7.52 1.53
C THR A 168 -6.37 7.68 2.53
N LEU A 169 -6.37 8.80 3.26
CA LEU A 169 -7.37 9.14 4.26
C LEU A 169 -8.78 9.18 3.67
N ARG A 170 -9.00 10.00 2.63
CA ARG A 170 -10.31 10.14 1.97
C ARG A 170 -10.71 8.87 1.22
N THR A 171 -9.75 8.17 0.60
CA THR A 171 -10.01 6.87 -0.02
C THR A 171 -10.57 5.88 0.99
N MET A 172 -9.99 5.78 2.19
CA MET A 172 -10.49 4.90 3.24
C MET A 172 -11.89 5.29 3.72
N VAL A 173 -12.17 6.58 3.87
CA VAL A 173 -13.52 7.05 4.22
C VAL A 173 -14.52 6.73 3.11
N CYS A 174 -14.16 6.92 1.84
CA CYS A 174 -15.01 6.50 0.71
C CYS A 174 -15.35 5.01 0.77
N LEU A 175 -14.35 4.16 1.02
CA LEU A 175 -14.55 2.72 1.11
C LEU A 175 -15.50 2.34 2.25
N GLU A 176 -15.32 2.88 3.46
CA GLU A 176 -16.22 2.61 4.59
C GLU A 176 -17.66 3.09 4.33
N VAL A 177 -17.82 4.26 3.73
CA VAL A 177 -19.13 4.76 3.36
C VAL A 177 -19.79 3.84 2.32
N LEU A 178 -19.09 3.46 1.25
CA LEU A 178 -19.61 2.54 0.23
C LEU A 178 -19.94 1.16 0.80
N GLU A 179 -19.13 0.65 1.73
CA GLU A 179 -19.41 -0.60 2.44
C GLU A 179 -20.66 -0.48 3.33
N SER A 180 -20.84 0.63 4.05
CA SER A 180 -22.02 0.87 4.91
C SER A 180 -23.32 0.90 4.12
N PHE A 181 -23.28 1.29 2.83
CA PHE A 181 -24.41 1.19 1.90
C PHE A 181 -24.57 -0.20 1.27
N GLY A 182 -23.76 -1.19 1.69
CA GLY A 182 -23.82 -2.56 1.19
C GLY A 182 -23.36 -2.73 -0.27
N LEU A 183 -22.63 -1.76 -0.82
CA LEU A 183 -22.15 -1.77 -2.21
C LEU A 183 -20.91 -2.63 -2.41
N MET A 184 -20.22 -2.93 -1.35
CA MET A 184 -19.02 -3.78 -1.35
C MET A 184 -18.83 -4.48 -0.01
N THR A 185 -17.87 -5.37 0.04
CA THR A 185 -17.32 -5.95 1.28
C THR A 185 -15.83 -5.70 1.33
N ILE A 186 -15.31 -5.40 2.50
CA ILE A 186 -13.90 -5.16 2.75
C ILE A 186 -13.41 -6.13 3.80
N GLN A 187 -12.37 -6.88 3.49
CA GLN A 187 -11.71 -7.79 4.43
C GLN A 187 -10.23 -7.39 4.55
N LYS A 188 -9.71 -7.40 5.77
CA LYS A 188 -8.29 -7.15 6.02
C LYS A 188 -7.51 -8.44 5.80
N GLY A 189 -6.50 -8.38 4.94
CA GLY A 189 -5.57 -9.47 4.63
C GLY A 189 -4.22 -9.31 5.31
N GLU A 190 -3.31 -10.22 5.00
CA GLU A 190 -1.91 -10.16 5.43
C GLU A 190 -1.20 -8.92 4.86
N GLY A 191 -0.15 -8.46 5.52
CA GLY A 191 0.63 -7.31 5.07
C GLY A 191 -0.12 -5.97 5.06
N GLY A 192 -1.31 -5.88 5.71
CA GLY A 192 -2.15 -4.69 5.73
C GLY A 192 -2.94 -4.47 4.45
N THR A 193 -3.08 -5.49 3.61
CA THR A 193 -3.90 -5.45 2.40
C THR A 193 -5.39 -5.37 2.72
N LEU A 194 -6.15 -4.82 1.79
CA LEU A 194 -7.60 -4.83 1.77
C LEU A 194 -8.06 -5.72 0.61
N HIS A 195 -8.88 -6.71 0.90
CA HIS A 195 -9.64 -7.45 -0.11
C HIS A 195 -11.01 -6.80 -0.26
N ILE A 196 -11.22 -6.15 -1.39
CA ILE A 196 -12.43 -5.37 -1.67
C ILE A 196 -13.18 -6.07 -2.78
N ARG A 197 -14.44 -6.43 -2.51
CA ARG A 197 -15.31 -7.07 -3.50
C ARG A 197 -16.60 -6.29 -3.66
N LEU A 198 -16.88 -5.85 -4.90
CA LEU A 198 -18.14 -5.19 -5.23
C LEU A 198 -19.31 -6.15 -5.11
N ARG A 199 -20.44 -5.65 -4.62
CA ARG A 199 -21.72 -6.36 -4.60
C ARG A 199 -22.60 -5.90 -5.74
N LYS A 200 -23.33 -6.83 -6.36
CA LYS A 200 -24.38 -6.48 -7.35
C LYS A 200 -25.45 -5.67 -6.64
N ARG A 201 -25.70 -4.48 -7.11
CA ARG A 201 -26.77 -3.62 -6.60
C ARG A 201 -28.12 -4.19 -7.03
N ARG A 202 -29.03 -4.38 -6.08
CA ARG A 202 -30.36 -4.93 -6.34
C ARG A 202 -31.38 -3.90 -6.85
N GLU A 203 -31.17 -2.61 -6.58
CA GLU A 203 -32.07 -1.52 -6.98
C GLU A 203 -31.30 -0.27 -7.41
N GLY A 204 -31.85 0.43 -8.44
CA GLY A 204 -31.32 1.69 -8.96
C GLY A 204 -31.95 2.89 -8.27
N GLY A 205 -31.27 3.51 -7.29
CA GLY A 205 -31.66 4.77 -6.69
C GLY A 205 -30.45 5.68 -6.52
N LYS A 206 -30.67 6.98 -6.36
CA LYS A 206 -29.58 7.94 -6.09
C LYS A 206 -29.07 7.72 -4.66
N LEU A 207 -27.78 7.46 -4.48
CA LEU A 207 -27.19 7.26 -3.16
C LEU A 207 -26.82 8.61 -2.55
N ALA A 208 -27.28 8.83 -1.34
CA ALA A 208 -26.98 10.04 -0.57
C ALA A 208 -25.80 9.79 0.37
N PHE A 209 -24.57 9.65 -0.17
CA PHE A 209 -23.36 9.34 0.60
C PHE A 209 -23.13 10.29 1.77
N TYR A 210 -23.51 11.56 1.62
CA TYR A 210 -23.38 12.55 2.69
C TYR A 210 -24.36 12.37 3.85
N GLN A 211 -25.36 11.49 3.69
CA GLN A 211 -26.26 11.08 4.78
C GLN A 211 -25.75 9.85 5.54
N SER A 212 -24.58 9.31 5.18
CA SER A 212 -23.99 8.21 5.94
C SER A 212 -23.65 8.69 7.36
N PRO A 213 -23.82 7.82 8.38
CA PRO A 213 -23.43 8.17 9.76
C PRO A 213 -21.98 8.60 9.90
N ILE A 214 -21.09 8.04 9.07
CA ILE A 214 -19.66 8.37 9.04
C ILE A 214 -19.46 9.83 8.62
N ILE A 215 -20.08 10.24 7.50
CA ILE A 215 -19.94 11.61 7.00
C ILE A 215 -20.65 12.59 7.93
N GLN A 216 -21.84 12.28 8.43
CA GLN A 216 -22.55 13.13 9.38
C GLN A 216 -21.73 13.36 10.65
N ARG A 217 -21.11 12.31 11.20
CA ARG A 217 -20.19 12.45 12.34
C ARG A 217 -19.02 13.39 12.02
N LEU A 218 -18.39 13.22 10.85
CA LEU A 218 -17.31 14.11 10.41
C LEU A 218 -17.78 15.56 10.25
N GLN A 219 -18.96 15.78 9.67
CA GLN A 219 -19.56 17.11 9.50
C GLN A 219 -19.86 17.77 10.85
N THR A 220 -20.44 17.05 11.79
CA THR A 220 -20.69 17.55 13.16
C THR A 220 -19.38 17.97 13.84
N ILE A 221 -18.32 17.17 13.72
CA ILE A 221 -17.00 17.56 14.29
C ILE A 221 -16.42 18.77 13.55
N ALA A 222 -16.55 18.82 12.22
CA ALA A 222 -15.94 19.85 11.38
C ALA A 222 -16.57 21.24 11.55
N TRP A 223 -17.89 21.30 11.78
CA TRP A 223 -18.66 22.56 11.77
C TRP A 223 -19.60 22.75 12.98
N GLY A 224 -19.78 21.75 13.84
CA GLY A 224 -20.74 21.77 14.95
C GLY A 224 -22.13 21.26 14.52
N GLU A 225 -23.04 21.13 15.50
CA GLU A 225 -24.43 20.78 15.24
C GLU A 225 -25.13 21.99 14.58
N GLY A 226 -25.36 21.94 13.27
CA GLY A 226 -26.12 22.95 12.52
C GLY A 226 -25.37 23.62 11.36
N GLY A 227 -24.31 23.01 10.84
CA GLY A 227 -23.64 23.46 9.62
C GLY A 227 -24.24 22.85 8.35
#